data_1c94f42167ab319a983160dfd429404f
#
_entry.id   1c94f42167ab319a983160dfd429404f
#
_cell.length_a   1.000
_cell.length_b   1.000
_cell.length_c   1.000
_cell.angle_alpha   90.00
_cell.angle_beta   90.00
_cell.angle_gamma   90.00
#
_symmetry.space_group_name_H-M   'P 1'
#
loop_
_entity.id
_entity.type
_entity.pdbx_description
1 polymer ?
#
loop_
_entity_poly.entity_id
_entity_poly.type
_entity_poly.pdbx_seq_one_letter_code
_entity_poly.pdbx_strand_id
1 'polypeptide(L)'
;MKSLIILSVILISIITPVYGQLSDATGLINRMDIETSGYDFEVVLTANFDLVDFSFDKNSKQLILYLDSGLENNLGELVIPSTLLNGDFTFYLNDQEFFPKTQSSEKVHFITFEFTGSGSNIISITGSEYLVDLDEITPIENNLENDFLSPDRQFDTTPTDDSFVWIIGAGIAIVIGVIVVKKFVKK
;
A
#
# COMPACT_ATOMS: atom_id res chain seq x y z
N MET A 1 -28.55 -34.57 -15.54
CA MET A 1 -28.28 -33.21 -16.01
C MET A 1 -28.37 -32.16 -14.92
N LYS A 2 -29.41 -32.12 -14.07
CA LYS A 2 -29.52 -31.09 -12.98
C LYS A 2 -28.39 -31.16 -11.94
N SER A 3 -27.89 -32.36 -11.61
CA SER A 3 -26.78 -32.55 -10.67
C SER A 3 -25.44 -32.00 -11.22
N LEU A 4 -25.23 -32.09 -12.51
CA LEU A 4 -24.00 -31.62 -13.18
C LEU A 4 -23.91 -30.08 -13.20
N ILE A 5 -25.06 -29.41 -13.34
CA ILE A 5 -25.15 -27.93 -13.29
C ILE A 5 -24.86 -27.43 -11.86
N ILE A 6 -25.38 -28.11 -10.83
CA ILE A 6 -25.12 -27.74 -9.43
C ILE A 6 -23.64 -27.91 -9.09
N LEU A 7 -23.01 -28.99 -9.54
CA LEU A 7 -21.59 -29.24 -9.35
C LEU A 7 -20.71 -28.16 -10.04
N SER A 8 -21.11 -27.77 -11.25
CA SER A 8 -20.41 -26.69 -11.98
C SER A 8 -20.49 -25.34 -11.26
N VAL A 9 -21.64 -24.97 -10.70
CA VAL A 9 -21.81 -23.72 -9.94
C VAL A 9 -20.97 -23.72 -8.65
N ILE A 10 -20.90 -24.88 -7.97
CA ILE A 10 -20.06 -25.01 -6.76
C ILE A 10 -18.58 -24.89 -7.11
N LEU A 11 -18.14 -25.47 -8.23
CA LEU A 11 -16.75 -25.42 -8.67
C LEU A 11 -16.31 -23.99 -9.02
N ILE A 12 -17.18 -23.20 -9.64
CA ILE A 12 -16.90 -21.79 -9.98
C ILE A 12 -16.82 -20.91 -8.72
N SER A 13 -17.58 -21.23 -7.67
CA SER A 13 -17.55 -20.50 -6.39
C SER A 13 -16.27 -20.70 -5.59
N ILE A 14 -15.46 -21.73 -5.91
CA ILE A 14 -14.20 -22.02 -5.21
C ILE A 14 -13.01 -21.27 -5.83
N ILE A 15 -13.17 -20.76 -7.06
CA ILE A 15 -12.12 -19.97 -7.74
C ILE A 15 -12.29 -18.48 -7.44
N THR A 16 -12.38 -18.12 -6.16
CA THR A 16 -12.09 -16.75 -5.77
C THR A 16 -10.57 -16.64 -5.72
N PRO A 17 -9.95 -15.74 -6.52
CA PRO A 17 -8.54 -15.44 -6.30
C PRO A 17 -8.44 -14.90 -4.88
N VAL A 18 -7.82 -15.68 -4.00
CA VAL A 18 -7.34 -15.18 -2.72
C VAL A 18 -6.18 -14.26 -3.07
N TYR A 19 -6.47 -13.04 -3.41
CA TYR A 19 -5.49 -11.98 -3.29
C TYR A 19 -5.26 -11.87 -1.78
N GLY A 20 -4.18 -12.46 -1.31
CA GLY A 20 -3.75 -12.30 0.06
C GLY A 20 -3.47 -10.81 0.27
N GLN A 21 -4.46 -10.08 0.76
CA GLN A 21 -4.23 -8.84 1.46
C GLN A 21 -3.55 -9.23 2.77
N LEU A 22 -2.23 -9.33 2.74
CA LEU A 22 -1.44 -9.49 3.95
C LEU A 22 -1.48 -8.20 4.79
N SER A 23 -1.92 -7.07 4.21
CA SER A 23 -1.73 -5.76 4.81
C SER A 23 -2.74 -5.36 5.88
N ASP A 24 -3.98 -5.85 5.84
CA ASP A 24 -5.00 -5.38 6.79
C ASP A 24 -5.16 -6.20 8.08
N ALA A 25 -4.55 -7.37 8.18
CA ALA A 25 -4.84 -8.29 9.28
C ALA A 25 -3.73 -8.42 10.33
N THR A 26 -2.51 -7.92 10.12
CA THR A 26 -1.37 -8.32 10.96
C THR A 26 -0.36 -7.22 11.30
N GLY A 27 -0.53 -5.97 10.89
CA GLY A 27 0.50 -4.96 11.15
C GLY A 27 -0.02 -3.55 11.39
N LEU A 28 0.77 -2.77 12.10
CA LEU A 28 0.64 -1.32 12.19
C LEU A 28 1.10 -0.70 10.88
N ILE A 29 0.31 0.21 10.34
CA ILE A 29 0.67 0.97 9.13
C ILE A 29 1.25 2.31 9.56
N ASN A 30 2.51 2.53 9.23
CA ASN A 30 3.22 3.77 9.44
C ASN A 30 3.49 4.44 8.10
N ARG A 31 3.16 5.73 7.97
CA ARG A 31 3.43 6.56 6.80
C ARG A 31 4.52 7.54 7.15
N MET A 32 5.53 7.62 6.31
CA MET A 32 6.68 8.50 6.47
C MET A 32 6.71 9.46 5.28
N ASP A 33 6.55 10.75 5.54
CA ASP A 33 6.68 11.78 4.52
C ASP A 33 8.14 12.24 4.47
N ILE A 34 8.79 12.00 3.34
CA ILE A 34 10.20 12.33 3.11
C ILE A 34 10.28 13.52 2.16
N GLU A 35 10.52 14.69 2.74
CA GLU A 35 10.77 15.93 1.99
C GLU A 35 12.26 16.02 1.60
N THR A 36 12.53 16.01 0.31
CA THR A 36 13.91 16.08 -0.16
C THR A 36 14.02 16.76 -1.52
N SER A 37 14.97 17.69 -1.65
CA SER A 37 15.27 18.40 -2.91
C SER A 37 14.06 19.10 -3.56
N GLY A 38 13.05 19.50 -2.76
CA GLY A 38 11.83 20.17 -3.22
C GLY A 38 10.72 19.21 -3.66
N TYR A 39 10.85 17.93 -3.37
CA TYR A 39 9.84 16.88 -3.61
C TYR A 39 9.41 16.27 -2.29
N ASP A 40 8.21 15.73 -2.27
CA ASP A 40 7.62 15.01 -1.14
C ASP A 40 7.29 13.58 -1.55
N PHE A 41 7.70 12.60 -0.74
CA PHE A 41 7.55 11.18 -1.01
C PHE A 41 6.93 10.46 0.19
N GLU A 42 5.83 9.76 -0.01
CA GLU A 42 5.26 8.88 0.99
C GLU A 42 5.93 7.50 0.94
N VAL A 43 6.58 7.10 2.03
CA VAL A 43 7.08 5.74 2.26
C VAL A 43 6.19 5.07 3.29
N VAL A 44 5.74 3.84 3.02
CA VAL A 44 4.80 3.13 3.89
C VAL A 44 5.46 1.89 4.47
N LEU A 45 5.42 1.77 5.81
CA LEU A 45 5.85 0.59 6.53
C LEU A 45 4.64 -0.09 7.17
N THR A 46 4.39 -1.35 6.83
CA THR A 46 3.42 -2.22 7.49
C THR A 46 4.17 -3.28 8.27
N ALA A 47 4.04 -3.31 9.61
CA ALA A 47 4.88 -4.17 10.45
C ALA A 47 4.15 -4.64 11.72
N ASN A 48 4.63 -5.73 12.33
CA ASN A 48 4.20 -6.20 13.64
C ASN A 48 5.03 -5.63 14.79
N PHE A 49 5.79 -4.55 14.52
CA PHE A 49 6.62 -3.80 15.47
C PHE A 49 6.38 -2.30 15.27
N ASP A 50 6.81 -1.50 16.24
CA ASP A 50 6.63 -0.05 16.22
C ASP A 50 7.77 0.64 15.46
N LEU A 51 7.41 1.62 14.61
CA LEU A 51 8.34 2.60 14.06
C LEU A 51 8.44 3.75 15.06
N VAL A 52 9.60 3.91 15.68
CA VAL A 52 9.86 4.96 16.69
C VAL A 52 10.24 6.27 16.02
N ASP A 53 11.09 6.19 14.99
CA ASP A 53 11.59 7.34 14.24
C ASP A 53 12.14 6.89 12.90
N PHE A 54 12.38 7.85 11.99
CA PHE A 54 13.08 7.62 10.72
C PHE A 54 13.94 8.82 10.34
N SER A 55 14.94 8.59 9.52
CA SER A 55 15.75 9.67 8.92
C SER A 55 16.14 9.32 7.49
N PHE A 56 16.22 10.34 6.64
CA PHE A 56 16.67 10.21 5.27
C PHE A 56 17.87 11.11 4.99
N ASP A 57 18.97 10.53 4.53
CA ASP A 57 20.15 11.26 4.06
C ASP A 57 20.29 11.13 2.54
N LYS A 58 20.05 12.24 1.84
CA LYS A 58 20.15 12.32 0.39
C LYS A 58 21.58 12.12 -0.14
N ASN A 59 22.62 12.45 0.66
CA ASN A 59 24.00 12.35 0.20
C ASN A 59 24.48 10.90 0.19
N SER A 60 24.10 10.13 1.20
CA SER A 60 24.34 8.69 1.27
C SER A 60 23.24 7.87 0.59
N LYS A 61 22.14 8.50 0.12
CA LYS A 61 20.96 7.86 -0.45
C LYS A 61 20.40 6.79 0.49
N GLN A 62 20.29 7.12 1.76
CA GLN A 62 20.02 6.19 2.84
C GLN A 62 18.77 6.57 3.60
N LEU A 63 17.87 5.61 3.77
CA LEU A 63 16.75 5.65 4.70
C LEU A 63 17.10 4.81 5.92
N ILE A 64 16.98 5.39 7.11
CA ILE A 64 17.20 4.72 8.39
C ILE A 64 15.89 4.68 9.15
N LEU A 65 15.51 3.49 9.61
CA LEU A 65 14.32 3.23 10.42
C LEU A 65 14.75 2.83 11.83
N TYR A 66 14.22 3.52 12.83
CA TYR A 66 14.41 3.20 14.25
C TYR A 66 13.16 2.47 14.75
N LEU A 67 13.33 1.25 15.16
CA LEU A 67 12.24 0.31 15.45
C LEU A 67 12.29 -0.11 16.92
N ASP A 68 11.12 -0.40 17.49
CA ASP A 68 11.01 -1.09 18.78
C ASP A 68 10.03 -2.27 18.65
N SER A 69 10.43 -3.43 19.14
CA SER A 69 9.61 -4.63 19.08
C SER A 69 9.45 -5.32 20.41
N GLY A 70 8.20 -5.62 20.75
CA GLY A 70 7.86 -6.49 21.88
C GLY A 70 7.92 -7.98 21.54
N LEU A 71 8.23 -8.35 20.28
CA LEU A 71 8.18 -9.73 19.77
C LEU A 71 9.58 -10.25 19.42
N GLU A 72 9.75 -11.57 19.53
CA GLU A 72 10.99 -12.23 19.07
C GLU A 72 11.06 -12.40 17.55
N ASN A 73 9.91 -12.57 16.89
CA ASN A 73 9.83 -12.72 15.44
C ASN A 73 9.15 -11.52 14.84
N ASN A 74 9.90 -10.79 14.04
CA ASN A 74 9.50 -9.53 13.44
C ASN A 74 9.30 -9.69 11.94
N LEU A 75 8.19 -9.16 11.45
CA LEU A 75 7.84 -9.12 10.04
C LEU A 75 7.42 -7.70 9.67
N GLY A 76 8.00 -7.16 8.61
CA GLY A 76 7.64 -5.86 8.05
C GLY A 76 7.69 -5.85 6.54
N GLU A 77 6.83 -5.06 5.94
CA GLU A 77 6.85 -4.73 4.51
C GLU A 77 6.98 -3.22 4.36
N LEU A 78 8.00 -2.79 3.64
CA LEU A 78 8.25 -1.40 3.31
C LEU A 78 8.00 -1.16 1.84
N VAL A 79 7.26 -0.10 1.54
CA VAL A 79 6.99 0.37 0.18
C VAL A 79 7.71 1.69 -0.03
N ILE A 80 8.67 1.72 -0.94
CA ILE A 80 9.47 2.91 -1.29
C ILE A 80 9.16 3.31 -2.73
N PRO A 81 8.84 4.58 -3.03
CA PRO A 81 8.75 5.06 -4.40
C PRO A 81 10.08 4.87 -5.14
N SER A 82 10.04 4.30 -6.35
CA SER A 82 11.24 4.11 -7.20
C SER A 82 11.89 5.44 -7.60
N THR A 83 11.12 6.51 -7.60
CA THR A 83 11.60 7.87 -7.82
C THR A 83 12.41 8.43 -6.66
N LEU A 84 12.15 7.98 -5.42
CA LEU A 84 12.94 8.39 -4.24
C LEU A 84 14.26 7.64 -4.15
N LEU A 85 14.21 6.30 -4.15
CA LEU A 85 15.40 5.42 -4.10
C LEU A 85 15.26 4.31 -5.13
N ASN A 86 16.33 4.05 -5.88
CA ASN A 86 16.33 3.05 -6.95
C ASN A 86 17.71 2.38 -7.10
N GLY A 87 17.80 1.48 -8.09
CA GLY A 87 19.00 0.73 -8.43
C GLY A 87 19.24 -0.45 -7.49
N ASP A 88 20.50 -0.69 -7.18
CA ASP A 88 20.90 -1.76 -6.27
C ASP A 88 20.74 -1.31 -4.81
N PHE A 89 20.08 -2.15 -4.03
CA PHE A 89 19.87 -1.88 -2.61
C PHE A 89 20.85 -2.65 -1.73
N THR A 90 21.33 -1.97 -0.68
CA THR A 90 22.08 -2.59 0.41
C THR A 90 21.34 -2.37 1.72
N PHE A 91 21.24 -3.43 2.53
CA PHE A 91 20.47 -3.43 3.76
C PHE A 91 21.34 -3.81 4.95
N TYR A 92 21.15 -3.08 6.06
CA TYR A 92 21.78 -3.40 7.34
C TYR A 92 20.72 -3.44 8.44
N LEU A 93 20.83 -4.45 9.31
CA LEU A 93 20.08 -4.56 10.56
C LEU A 93 21.08 -4.50 11.71
N ASN A 94 21.00 -3.46 12.55
CA ASN A 94 21.93 -3.24 13.65
C ASN A 94 23.41 -3.31 13.20
N ASP A 95 23.74 -2.61 12.11
CA ASP A 95 25.07 -2.58 11.47
C ASP A 95 25.56 -3.92 10.86
N GLN A 96 24.70 -4.94 10.82
CA GLN A 96 25.01 -6.21 10.14
C GLN A 96 24.27 -6.26 8.81
N GLU A 97 24.98 -6.58 7.75
CA GLU A 97 24.36 -6.75 6.43
C GLU A 97 23.33 -7.89 6.49
N PHE A 98 22.14 -7.64 5.93
CA PHE A 98 21.09 -8.63 5.82
C PHE A 98 20.40 -8.55 4.46
N PHE A 99 19.67 -9.59 4.07
CA PHE A 99 19.14 -9.75 2.73
C PHE A 99 17.62 -9.95 2.75
N PRO A 100 16.85 -8.86 2.81
CA PRO A 100 15.39 -8.94 2.75
C PRO A 100 14.92 -9.35 1.36
N LYS A 101 13.69 -9.84 1.26
CA LYS A 101 13.07 -10.10 -0.02
C LYS A 101 12.64 -8.79 -0.66
N THR A 102 13.19 -8.48 -1.84
CA THR A 102 12.86 -7.28 -2.60
C THR A 102 12.11 -7.64 -3.88
N GLN A 103 11.03 -6.91 -4.16
CA GLN A 103 10.28 -6.95 -5.41
C GLN A 103 10.14 -5.52 -5.93
N SER A 104 10.49 -5.31 -7.19
CA SER A 104 10.44 -3.99 -7.82
C SER A 104 9.38 -3.94 -8.92
N SER A 105 8.67 -2.84 -8.98
CA SER A 105 7.81 -2.44 -10.10
C SER A 105 8.34 -1.13 -10.69
N GLU A 106 7.71 -0.63 -11.74
CA GLU A 106 8.09 0.65 -12.37
C GLU A 106 7.99 1.84 -11.39
N LYS A 107 7.08 1.78 -10.41
CA LYS A 107 6.76 2.92 -9.54
C LYS A 107 7.22 2.76 -8.10
N VAL A 108 7.32 1.52 -7.62
CA VAL A 108 7.59 1.25 -6.20
C VAL A 108 8.44 0.00 -6.02
N HIS A 109 9.19 -0.02 -4.93
CA HIS A 109 9.88 -1.20 -4.41
C HIS A 109 9.17 -1.71 -3.17
N PHE A 110 8.91 -3.02 -3.12
CA PHE A 110 8.39 -3.74 -1.97
C PHE A 110 9.54 -4.49 -1.32
N ILE A 111 9.82 -4.20 -0.06
CA ILE A 111 10.91 -4.79 0.70
C ILE A 111 10.32 -5.48 1.92
N THR A 112 10.37 -6.82 1.94
CA THR A 112 9.87 -7.62 3.07
C THR A 112 11.05 -8.04 3.93
N PHE A 113 11.06 -7.62 5.20
CA PHE A 113 12.08 -8.04 6.18
C PHE A 113 11.50 -8.96 7.23
N GLU A 114 12.29 -9.99 7.52
CA GLU A 114 12.05 -10.90 8.63
C GLU A 114 13.31 -10.91 9.49
N PHE A 115 13.18 -10.64 10.79
CA PHE A 115 14.29 -10.69 11.71
C PHE A 115 13.87 -11.13 13.11
N THR A 116 14.83 -11.60 13.90
CA THR A 116 14.62 -12.03 15.28
C THR A 116 15.24 -11.05 16.26
N GLY A 117 14.62 -10.92 17.42
CA GLY A 117 15.07 -10.08 18.52
C GLY A 117 14.04 -9.04 18.89
N SER A 118 13.78 -8.93 20.20
CA SER A 118 12.93 -7.91 20.80
C SER A 118 13.73 -6.66 21.18
N GLY A 119 13.03 -5.56 21.45
CA GLY A 119 13.61 -4.26 21.80
C GLY A 119 13.96 -3.40 20.59
N SER A 120 14.91 -2.47 20.81
CA SER A 120 15.29 -1.48 19.79
C SER A 120 16.15 -2.09 18.69
N ASN A 121 15.77 -1.83 17.46
CA ASN A 121 16.47 -2.27 16.27
C ASN A 121 16.60 -1.10 15.27
N ILE A 122 17.62 -1.14 14.43
CA ILE A 122 17.85 -0.13 13.39
C ILE A 122 17.97 -0.85 12.05
N ILE A 123 17.13 -0.45 11.09
CA ILE A 123 17.26 -0.89 9.70
C ILE A 123 17.77 0.30 8.88
N SER A 124 18.87 0.07 8.14
CA SER A 124 19.42 1.03 7.19
C SER A 124 19.28 0.48 5.77
N ILE A 125 18.74 1.29 4.88
CA ILE A 125 18.44 0.95 3.48
C ILE A 125 19.11 1.97 2.60
N THR A 126 20.07 1.54 1.77
CA THR A 126 20.80 2.41 0.86
C THR A 126 20.50 2.00 -0.58
N GLY A 127 20.07 2.95 -1.41
CA GLY A 127 19.90 2.75 -2.85
C GLY A 127 21.13 3.25 -3.63
N SER A 128 21.45 2.63 -4.76
CA SER A 128 22.54 3.13 -5.62
C SER A 128 22.13 4.39 -6.40
N GLU A 129 20.84 4.62 -6.58
CA GLU A 129 20.25 5.75 -7.30
C GLU A 129 19.26 6.52 -6.43
N TYR A 130 19.13 7.82 -6.69
CA TYR A 130 18.30 8.75 -5.95
C TYR A 130 17.71 9.81 -6.88
N LEU A 131 16.44 10.12 -6.72
CA LEU A 131 15.66 11.06 -7.54
C LEU A 131 15.73 10.74 -9.04
N VAL A 132 15.33 9.53 -9.40
CA VAL A 132 15.24 9.10 -10.80
C VAL A 132 13.83 9.35 -11.36
N ASP A 133 13.73 9.54 -12.68
CA ASP A 133 12.47 9.66 -13.42
C ASP A 133 11.50 10.74 -12.85
N LEU A 134 12.05 11.90 -12.51
CA LEU A 134 11.30 13.01 -11.90
C LEU A 134 10.30 13.70 -12.83
N ASP A 135 10.31 13.40 -14.11
CA ASP A 135 9.41 14.02 -15.11
C ASP A 135 7.92 13.76 -14.81
N GLU A 136 7.60 12.77 -13.97
CA GLU A 136 6.25 12.46 -13.52
C GLU A 136 5.85 13.17 -12.20
N ILE A 137 6.80 13.84 -11.52
CA ILE A 137 6.58 14.47 -10.21
C ILE A 137 6.68 15.98 -10.34
N THR A 138 5.65 16.70 -9.94
CA THR A 138 5.71 18.15 -9.80
C THR A 138 6.46 18.53 -8.51
N PRO A 139 7.52 19.37 -8.59
CA PRO A 139 8.14 19.90 -7.39
C PRO A 139 7.14 20.71 -6.55
N ILE A 140 7.28 20.69 -5.23
CA ILE A 140 6.50 21.55 -4.34
C ILE A 140 6.91 22.99 -4.63
N GLU A 141 6.10 23.69 -5.40
CA GLU A 141 6.28 25.13 -5.63
C GLU A 141 5.89 25.84 -4.31
N ASN A 142 6.90 26.26 -3.54
CA ASN A 142 6.71 27.14 -2.40
C ASN A 142 6.30 28.54 -2.90
N ASN A 143 5.08 28.66 -3.43
CA ASN A 143 4.46 29.94 -3.69
C ASN A 143 4.02 30.58 -2.36
N LEU A 144 5.03 31.07 -1.60
CA LEU A 144 4.84 32.07 -0.55
C LEU A 144 4.71 33.44 -1.22
N GLU A 145 3.75 33.64 -2.11
CA GLU A 145 3.31 34.99 -2.51
C GLU A 145 1.79 35.07 -2.44
N ASN A 146 1.36 35.72 -1.35
CA ASN A 146 0.17 36.57 -1.24
C ASN A 146 -0.99 36.29 -2.21
N ASP A 147 -1.95 35.48 -1.77
CA ASP A 147 -3.33 35.72 -2.18
C ASP A 147 -4.27 35.69 -0.97
N PHE A 148 -4.11 36.71 -0.13
CA PHE A 148 -5.20 37.18 0.72
C PHE A 148 -6.11 38.02 -0.19
N LEU A 149 -7.37 37.60 -0.27
CA LEU A 149 -8.53 38.29 -0.85
C LEU A 149 -9.04 37.68 -2.17
N SER A 150 -9.81 36.61 -2.07
CA SER A 150 -11.04 36.47 -2.87
C SER A 150 -12.04 35.57 -2.12
N PRO A 151 -13.14 36.13 -1.61
CA PRO A 151 -14.23 35.37 -1.02
C PRO A 151 -15.23 35.00 -2.12
N ASP A 152 -14.90 34.04 -2.97
CA ASP A 152 -15.86 33.43 -3.88
C ASP A 152 -15.38 32.03 -4.33
N ARG A 153 -15.37 31.09 -3.38
CA ARG A 153 -15.40 29.67 -3.76
C ARG A 153 -16.83 29.18 -3.66
N GLN A 154 -17.49 29.26 -4.80
CA GLN A 154 -18.66 28.48 -5.09
C GLN A 154 -18.30 27.00 -4.90
N PHE A 155 -18.94 26.35 -3.93
CA PHE A 155 -18.85 24.89 -3.77
C PHE A 155 -19.51 24.27 -5.01
N ASP A 156 -18.67 23.84 -5.96
CA ASP A 156 -19.10 22.99 -7.04
C ASP A 156 -19.33 21.59 -6.44
N THR A 157 -20.58 21.27 -6.16
CA THR A 157 -20.99 19.91 -5.84
C THR A 157 -20.91 19.10 -7.13
N THR A 158 -19.76 18.42 -7.35
CA THR A 158 -19.67 17.38 -8.37
C THR A 158 -20.71 16.29 -8.09
N PRO A 159 -21.51 15.88 -9.09
CA PRO A 159 -22.46 14.80 -8.91
C PRO A 159 -21.73 13.52 -8.55
N THR A 160 -22.12 12.92 -7.44
CA THR A 160 -21.75 11.54 -7.09
C THR A 160 -22.04 10.64 -8.29
N ASP A 161 -21.02 9.92 -8.75
CA ASP A 161 -21.12 8.95 -9.82
C ASP A 161 -22.14 7.87 -9.43
N ASP A 162 -23.36 7.94 -9.98
CA ASP A 162 -24.48 7.03 -9.72
C ASP A 162 -24.24 5.60 -10.24
N SER A 163 -23.06 5.30 -10.78
CA SER A 163 -22.73 3.97 -11.33
C SER A 163 -22.73 2.88 -10.26
N PHE A 164 -22.46 3.23 -9.00
CA PHE A 164 -22.46 2.26 -7.89
C PHE A 164 -23.86 1.76 -7.51
N VAL A 165 -24.88 2.60 -7.69
CA VAL A 165 -26.28 2.26 -7.36
C VAL A 165 -26.82 1.18 -8.29
N TRP A 166 -26.40 1.17 -9.58
CA TRP A 166 -26.83 0.18 -10.57
C TRP A 166 -26.27 -1.22 -10.30
N ILE A 167 -25.05 -1.31 -9.76
CA ILE A 167 -24.40 -2.60 -9.44
C ILE A 167 -25.13 -3.28 -8.27
N ILE A 168 -25.51 -2.53 -7.24
CA ILE A 168 -26.27 -3.05 -6.09
C ILE A 168 -27.68 -3.47 -6.52
N GLY A 169 -28.33 -2.69 -7.38
CA GLY A 169 -29.66 -3.00 -7.91
C GLY A 169 -29.69 -4.28 -8.73
N ALA A 170 -28.69 -4.52 -9.58
CA ALA A 170 -28.58 -5.75 -10.37
C ALA A 170 -28.37 -6.98 -9.51
N GLY A 171 -27.56 -6.90 -8.44
CA GLY A 171 -27.33 -8.00 -7.50
C GLY A 171 -28.62 -8.45 -6.79
N ILE A 172 -29.41 -7.50 -6.32
CA ILE A 172 -30.70 -7.77 -5.62
C ILE A 172 -31.70 -8.42 -6.57
N ALA A 173 -31.78 -7.97 -7.83
CA ALA A 173 -32.70 -8.51 -8.82
C ALA A 173 -32.41 -10.00 -9.14
N ILE A 174 -31.14 -10.40 -9.18
CA ILE A 174 -30.73 -11.79 -9.41
C ILE A 174 -31.16 -12.69 -8.24
N VAL A 175 -30.98 -12.23 -7.01
CA VAL A 175 -31.36 -13.01 -5.80
C VAL A 175 -32.87 -13.21 -5.74
N ILE A 176 -33.67 -12.17 -6.02
CA ILE A 176 -35.13 -12.27 -6.06
C ILE A 176 -35.58 -13.22 -7.18
N GLY A 177 -34.96 -13.14 -8.36
CA GLY A 177 -35.25 -14.01 -9.49
C GLY A 177 -35.06 -15.50 -9.15
N VAL A 178 -33.98 -15.86 -8.48
CA VAL A 178 -33.69 -17.24 -8.04
C VAL A 178 -34.71 -17.76 -7.04
N ILE A 179 -35.17 -16.90 -6.10
CA ILE A 179 -36.16 -17.28 -5.09
C ILE A 179 -37.53 -17.52 -5.75
N VAL A 180 -37.93 -16.68 -6.69
CA VAL A 180 -39.19 -16.79 -7.41
C VAL A 180 -39.23 -18.09 -8.25
N VAL A 181 -38.15 -18.34 -9.02
CA VAL A 181 -38.07 -19.58 -9.84
C VAL A 181 -38.12 -20.84 -8.97
N LYS A 182 -37.47 -20.86 -7.79
CA LYS A 182 -37.53 -21.97 -6.84
C LYS A 182 -38.95 -22.23 -6.33
N LYS A 183 -39.74 -21.16 -6.12
CA LYS A 183 -41.10 -21.25 -5.61
C LYS A 183 -42.10 -21.77 -6.66
N PHE A 184 -41.86 -21.42 -7.94
CA PHE A 184 -42.75 -21.87 -9.03
C PHE A 184 -42.41 -23.26 -9.57
N VAL A 185 -41.19 -23.73 -9.47
CA VAL A 185 -40.78 -25.10 -9.93
C VAL A 185 -41.12 -26.18 -8.92
N LYS A 186 -41.55 -25.83 -7.69
CA LYS A 186 -41.92 -26.77 -6.64
C LYS A 186 -43.46 -27.01 -6.52
N LYS A 187 -44.23 -26.63 -7.54
CA LYS A 187 -45.66 -26.96 -7.61
C LYS A 187 -45.94 -28.03 -8.67
#